data_1c1d1be85510bdfa4b049cc3352dfb88
#
_entry.id   1c1d1be85510bdfa4b049cc3352dfb88
#
_cell.length_a   1.000
_cell.length_b   1.000
_cell.length_c   1.000
_cell.angle_alpha   90.00
_cell.angle_beta   90.00
_cell.angle_gamma   90.00
#
_symmetry.space_group_name_H-M   'P 1'
#
loop_
_entity.id
_entity.type
_entity.pdbx_description
1 polymer ?
#
loop_
_entity_poly.entity_id
_entity_poly.type
_entity_poly.pdbx_seq_one_letter_code
_entity_poly.pdbx_strand_id
1 'polypeptide(L)'
;MNILIVDDVAANRKLLRLQLEAEGFGVIEAADGIDALEMLLHEPVDAVLSDILMPRMDGYRLCHEVRKNPTLRELRFVLYSSTYTSPADVSLSDVIGADQFVEKPAPITVLLKALQIPAGGRTSRPSALPDDALIVEQYSAVLVAKLEDKNTDLQHALEETRRAHREIQELNVDLDRRVRERTAELTTANGELKAALAEVKQLNELLPVCSYCRRIRDDKNYWDSVEHYIVRHTNSNFSHGICPECYEKHVIPMLKELDVKPTGGADGIAS
;
A
#
# COMPACT_ATOMS: atom_id res chain seq x y z
N MET A 1 -26.60 -5.61 -33.33
CA MET A 1 -26.53 -4.15 -33.13
C MET A 1 -25.12 -3.87 -32.60
N ASN A 2 -24.37 -2.99 -33.29
CA ASN A 2 -23.01 -2.61 -32.91
C ASN A 2 -23.06 -1.24 -32.25
N ILE A 3 -22.47 -1.15 -31.05
CA ILE A 3 -22.42 0.06 -30.24
C ILE A 3 -20.99 0.58 -30.19
N LEU A 4 -20.79 1.83 -30.57
CA LEU A 4 -19.52 2.52 -30.39
C LEU A 4 -19.50 3.18 -29.00
N ILE A 5 -18.58 2.73 -28.14
CA ILE A 5 -18.31 3.34 -26.85
C ILE A 5 -17.15 4.33 -27.01
N VAL A 6 -17.38 5.58 -26.59
CA VAL A 6 -16.37 6.64 -26.62
C VAL A 6 -16.16 7.19 -25.22
N ASP A 7 -14.97 6.95 -24.65
CA ASP A 7 -14.61 7.39 -23.29
C ASP A 7 -13.08 7.41 -23.21
N ASP A 8 -12.47 8.42 -22.61
CA ASP A 8 -11.00 8.54 -22.52
C ASP A 8 -10.40 7.57 -21.50
N VAL A 9 -11.18 7.13 -20.51
CA VAL A 9 -10.76 6.23 -19.46
C VAL A 9 -10.92 4.77 -19.89
N ALA A 10 -9.79 4.08 -20.12
CA ALA A 10 -9.81 2.68 -20.57
C ALA A 10 -10.57 1.72 -19.64
N ALA A 11 -10.58 2.00 -18.32
CA ALA A 11 -11.33 1.20 -17.35
C ALA A 11 -12.85 1.31 -17.56
N ASN A 12 -13.36 2.51 -17.90
CA ASN A 12 -14.77 2.74 -18.19
C ASN A 12 -15.17 2.02 -19.47
N ARG A 13 -14.36 2.14 -20.55
CA ARG A 13 -14.62 1.42 -21.81
C ARG A 13 -14.71 -0.08 -21.59
N LYS A 14 -13.74 -0.65 -20.86
CA LYS A 14 -13.72 -2.09 -20.54
C LYS A 14 -14.95 -2.53 -19.75
N LEU A 15 -15.38 -1.75 -18.77
CA LEU A 15 -16.58 -2.04 -17.98
C LEU A 15 -17.83 -2.05 -18.85
N LEU A 16 -18.03 -0.98 -19.64
CA LEU A 16 -19.18 -0.86 -20.54
C LEU A 16 -19.18 -1.94 -21.62
N ARG A 17 -18.02 -2.28 -22.18
CA ARG A 17 -17.89 -3.40 -23.13
C ARG A 17 -18.40 -4.68 -22.51
N LEU A 18 -17.89 -5.09 -21.35
CA LEU A 18 -18.30 -6.34 -20.68
C LEU A 18 -19.79 -6.36 -20.40
N GLN A 19 -20.38 -5.23 -20.00
CA GLN A 19 -21.81 -5.12 -19.72
C GLN A 19 -22.66 -5.26 -21.00
N LEU A 20 -22.28 -4.59 -22.10
CA LEU A 20 -23.02 -4.62 -23.35
C LEU A 20 -22.83 -5.93 -24.13
N GLU A 21 -21.64 -6.51 -24.11
CA GLU A 21 -21.38 -7.83 -24.69
C GLU A 21 -22.16 -8.93 -23.97
N ALA A 22 -22.30 -8.84 -22.63
CA ALA A 22 -23.15 -9.78 -21.86
C ALA A 22 -24.64 -9.72 -22.26
N GLU A 23 -25.09 -8.59 -22.79
CA GLU A 23 -26.44 -8.39 -23.31
C GLU A 23 -26.55 -8.70 -24.82
N GLY A 24 -25.47 -9.21 -25.44
CA GLY A 24 -25.45 -9.67 -26.83
C GLY A 24 -25.19 -8.58 -27.89
N PHE A 25 -24.66 -7.42 -27.49
CA PHE A 25 -24.29 -6.35 -28.43
C PHE A 25 -22.85 -6.52 -28.92
N GLY A 26 -22.61 -6.17 -30.20
CA GLY A 26 -21.24 -5.93 -30.68
C GLY A 26 -20.74 -4.59 -30.14
N VAL A 27 -19.49 -4.51 -29.72
CA VAL A 27 -18.90 -3.30 -29.12
C VAL A 27 -17.63 -2.91 -29.86
N ILE A 28 -17.60 -1.63 -30.27
CA ILE A 28 -16.42 -0.95 -30.82
C ILE A 28 -15.99 0.11 -29.77
N GLU A 29 -14.69 0.36 -29.61
CA GLU A 29 -14.19 1.33 -28.63
C GLU A 29 -13.40 2.43 -29.31
N ALA A 30 -13.60 3.67 -28.88
CA ALA A 30 -12.79 4.82 -29.23
C ALA A 30 -12.33 5.57 -27.96
N ALA A 31 -11.15 6.17 -28.00
CA ALA A 31 -10.59 6.87 -26.84
C ALA A 31 -11.01 8.36 -26.79
N ASP A 32 -11.48 8.92 -27.88
CA ASP A 32 -12.00 10.29 -27.97
C ASP A 32 -12.83 10.49 -29.23
N GLY A 33 -13.34 11.71 -29.41
CA GLY A 33 -14.24 12.02 -30.55
C GLY A 33 -13.57 11.96 -31.90
N ILE A 34 -12.27 12.17 -32.04
CA ILE A 34 -11.56 12.06 -33.32
C ILE A 34 -11.49 10.60 -33.76
N ASP A 35 -11.03 9.73 -32.86
CA ASP A 35 -10.99 8.29 -33.12
C ASP A 35 -12.38 7.73 -33.41
N ALA A 36 -13.40 8.23 -32.68
CA ALA A 36 -14.78 7.84 -32.92
C ALA A 36 -15.30 8.22 -34.33
N LEU A 37 -15.04 9.44 -34.81
CA LEU A 37 -15.41 9.87 -36.17
C LEU A 37 -14.73 9.01 -37.22
N GLU A 38 -13.44 8.69 -37.03
CA GLU A 38 -12.71 7.83 -37.97
C GLU A 38 -13.33 6.43 -38.03
N MET A 39 -13.67 5.84 -36.88
CA MET A 39 -14.35 4.54 -36.84
C MET A 39 -15.74 4.56 -37.46
N LEU A 40 -16.53 5.61 -37.24
CA LEU A 40 -17.86 5.76 -37.81
C LEU A 40 -17.88 5.83 -39.36
N LEU A 41 -16.75 6.18 -39.98
CA LEU A 41 -16.60 6.20 -41.43
C LEU A 41 -16.26 4.82 -42.01
N HIS A 42 -15.74 3.89 -41.21
CA HIS A 42 -15.18 2.62 -41.68
C HIS A 42 -15.94 1.39 -41.15
N GLU A 43 -16.60 1.52 -40.00
CA GLU A 43 -17.27 0.42 -39.32
C GLU A 43 -18.80 0.62 -39.27
N PRO A 44 -19.57 -0.45 -39.40
CA PRO A 44 -21.02 -0.37 -39.27
C PRO A 44 -21.41 -0.22 -37.77
N VAL A 45 -21.82 0.97 -37.39
CA VAL A 45 -22.25 1.32 -36.03
C VAL A 45 -23.74 1.65 -36.04
N ASP A 46 -24.50 1.11 -35.09
CA ASP A 46 -25.95 1.34 -34.95
C ASP A 46 -26.25 2.42 -33.90
N ALA A 47 -25.38 2.56 -32.88
CA ALA A 47 -25.54 3.57 -31.84
C ALA A 47 -24.18 4.00 -31.29
N VAL A 48 -24.10 5.24 -30.80
CA VAL A 48 -22.96 5.81 -30.09
C VAL A 48 -23.33 6.03 -28.64
N LEU A 49 -22.47 5.60 -27.73
CA LEU A 49 -22.50 5.91 -26.30
C LEU A 49 -21.21 6.66 -25.95
N SER A 50 -21.30 7.98 -25.78
CA SER A 50 -20.14 8.85 -25.63
C SER A 50 -20.08 9.53 -24.28
N ASP A 51 -18.91 9.53 -23.65
CA ASP A 51 -18.63 10.51 -22.61
C ASP A 51 -18.61 11.91 -23.22
N ILE A 52 -18.76 12.90 -22.37
CA ILE A 52 -18.69 14.30 -22.76
C ILE A 52 -17.26 14.82 -22.66
N LEU A 53 -16.61 14.61 -21.50
CA LEU A 53 -15.25 15.11 -21.28
C LEU A 53 -14.20 14.14 -21.81
N MET A 54 -13.64 14.49 -22.95
CA MET A 54 -12.57 13.72 -23.58
C MET A 54 -11.54 14.66 -24.20
N PRO A 55 -10.26 14.24 -24.30
CA PRO A 55 -9.23 15.02 -24.97
C PRO A 55 -9.51 15.14 -26.47
N ARG A 56 -8.86 16.05 -27.14
CA ARG A 56 -8.86 16.33 -28.57
C ARG A 56 -10.25 16.74 -29.13
N MET A 57 -11.26 15.92 -28.92
CA MET A 57 -12.65 16.19 -29.29
C MET A 57 -13.58 15.59 -28.24
N ASP A 58 -14.38 16.44 -27.63
CA ASP A 58 -15.38 16.07 -26.61
C ASP A 58 -16.67 15.51 -27.22
N GLY A 59 -17.53 14.94 -26.35
CA GLY A 59 -18.76 14.27 -26.78
C GLY A 59 -19.81 15.21 -27.42
N TYR A 60 -19.85 16.47 -27.03
CA TYR A 60 -20.76 17.45 -27.65
C TYR A 60 -20.35 17.77 -29.08
N ARG A 61 -19.06 18.03 -29.27
CA ARG A 61 -18.53 18.29 -30.61
C ARG A 61 -18.63 17.06 -31.49
N LEU A 62 -18.36 15.88 -30.97
CA LEU A 62 -18.58 14.62 -31.68
C LEU A 62 -20.04 14.48 -32.15
N CYS A 63 -21.01 14.71 -31.25
CA CYS A 63 -22.42 14.65 -31.57
C CYS A 63 -22.78 15.63 -32.72
N HIS A 64 -22.28 16.86 -32.61
CA HIS A 64 -22.49 17.89 -33.63
C HIS A 64 -21.95 17.50 -35.01
N GLU A 65 -20.69 16.98 -35.06
CA GLU A 65 -20.10 16.51 -36.33
C GLU A 65 -20.86 15.30 -36.91
N VAL A 66 -21.33 14.39 -36.09
CA VAL A 66 -22.20 13.27 -36.51
C VAL A 66 -23.49 13.79 -37.08
N ARG A 67 -24.12 14.82 -36.50
CA ARG A 67 -25.37 15.41 -37.01
C ARG A 67 -25.20 16.21 -38.30
N LYS A 68 -24.05 16.82 -38.54
CA LYS A 68 -23.68 17.49 -39.80
C LYS A 68 -23.48 16.52 -40.95
N ASN A 69 -23.06 15.29 -40.68
CA ASN A 69 -22.81 14.32 -41.72
C ASN A 69 -24.10 13.68 -42.23
N PRO A 70 -24.45 13.80 -43.51
CA PRO A 70 -25.70 13.25 -44.05
C PRO A 70 -25.89 11.75 -43.87
N THR A 71 -24.80 10.97 -43.82
CA THR A 71 -24.83 9.52 -43.65
C THR A 71 -24.94 9.08 -42.21
N LEU A 72 -24.47 9.91 -41.27
CA LEU A 72 -24.41 9.59 -39.85
C LEU A 72 -25.48 10.30 -39.00
N ARG A 73 -26.13 11.32 -39.56
CA ARG A 73 -27.07 12.18 -38.81
C ARG A 73 -28.23 11.45 -38.16
N GLU A 74 -28.63 10.28 -38.71
CA GLU A 74 -29.72 9.46 -38.18
C GLU A 74 -29.22 8.45 -37.12
N LEU A 75 -27.90 8.35 -36.90
CA LEU A 75 -27.32 7.44 -35.94
C LEU A 75 -27.79 7.76 -34.52
N ARG A 76 -28.12 6.75 -33.75
CA ARG A 76 -28.51 6.90 -32.35
C ARG A 76 -27.31 7.41 -31.54
N PHE A 77 -27.45 8.56 -30.87
CA PHE A 77 -26.39 9.19 -30.12
C PHE A 77 -26.81 9.45 -28.66
N VAL A 78 -26.17 8.76 -27.73
CA VAL A 78 -26.40 8.86 -26.27
C VAL A 78 -25.18 9.46 -25.60
N LEU A 79 -25.38 10.56 -24.88
CA LEU A 79 -24.36 11.14 -24.02
C LEU A 79 -24.44 10.48 -22.64
N TYR A 80 -23.31 10.03 -22.13
CA TYR A 80 -23.18 9.31 -20.85
C TYR A 80 -22.06 9.89 -20.00
N SER A 81 -22.38 10.75 -19.04
CA SER A 81 -21.37 11.51 -18.30
C SER A 81 -21.71 11.65 -16.82
N SER A 82 -20.67 11.71 -15.98
CA SER A 82 -20.77 11.98 -14.54
C SER A 82 -20.65 13.48 -14.21
N THR A 83 -20.21 14.29 -15.17
CA THR A 83 -19.77 15.67 -14.90
C THR A 83 -20.77 16.71 -15.38
N TYR A 84 -21.66 16.34 -16.29
CA TYR A 84 -22.60 17.24 -16.94
C TYR A 84 -24.04 16.84 -16.59
N THR A 85 -24.52 17.27 -15.42
CA THR A 85 -25.83 16.86 -14.88
C THR A 85 -26.76 18.05 -14.60
N SER A 86 -26.31 19.28 -14.89
CA SER A 86 -27.12 20.48 -14.71
C SER A 86 -28.24 20.60 -15.79
N PRO A 87 -29.34 21.31 -15.50
CA PRO A 87 -30.36 21.60 -16.49
C PRO A 87 -29.83 22.25 -17.77
N ALA A 88 -28.76 23.05 -17.67
CA ALA A 88 -28.08 23.67 -18.79
C ALA A 88 -27.40 22.63 -19.70
N ASP A 89 -26.80 21.58 -19.12
CA ASP A 89 -26.16 20.50 -19.88
C ASP A 89 -27.16 19.67 -20.65
N VAL A 90 -28.31 19.37 -20.04
CA VAL A 90 -29.43 18.67 -20.70
C VAL A 90 -29.96 19.51 -21.83
N SER A 91 -30.16 20.82 -21.63
CA SER A 91 -30.61 21.74 -22.69
C SER A 91 -29.61 21.81 -23.82
N LEU A 92 -28.32 21.85 -23.56
CA LEU A 92 -27.25 21.85 -24.55
C LEU A 92 -27.25 20.55 -25.37
N SER A 93 -27.43 19.40 -24.70
CA SER A 93 -27.52 18.09 -25.37
C SER A 93 -28.69 18.03 -26.36
N ASP A 94 -29.83 18.65 -26.00
CA ASP A 94 -30.99 18.75 -26.87
C ASP A 94 -30.74 19.66 -28.08
N VAL A 95 -30.10 20.79 -27.90
CA VAL A 95 -29.74 21.75 -28.95
C VAL A 95 -28.75 21.15 -29.95
N ILE A 96 -27.77 20.38 -29.49
CA ILE A 96 -26.77 19.72 -30.34
C ILE A 96 -27.38 18.51 -31.08
N GLY A 97 -28.50 18.01 -30.60
CA GLY A 97 -29.21 16.90 -31.26
C GLY A 97 -28.80 15.52 -30.74
N ALA A 98 -28.31 15.42 -29.53
CA ALA A 98 -28.18 14.13 -28.85
C ALA A 98 -29.58 13.53 -28.63
N ASP A 99 -29.71 12.21 -28.82
CA ASP A 99 -31.03 11.57 -28.69
C ASP A 99 -31.39 11.35 -27.21
N GLN A 100 -30.39 11.18 -26.35
CA GLN A 100 -30.59 11.05 -24.92
C GLN A 100 -29.31 11.40 -24.14
N PHE A 101 -29.53 11.93 -22.94
CA PHE A 101 -28.51 12.12 -21.93
C PHE A 101 -28.76 11.14 -20.78
N VAL A 102 -27.69 10.46 -20.32
CA VAL A 102 -27.72 9.53 -19.19
C VAL A 102 -26.60 9.90 -18.21
N GLU A 103 -26.94 10.02 -16.94
CA GLU A 103 -25.98 10.32 -15.89
C GLU A 103 -25.23 9.05 -15.43
N LYS A 104 -23.90 9.16 -15.23
CA LYS A 104 -23.07 8.10 -14.62
C LYS A 104 -23.13 8.18 -13.08
N PRO A 105 -23.19 7.04 -12.36
CA PRO A 105 -23.39 5.68 -12.86
C PRO A 105 -24.86 5.37 -13.13
N ALA A 106 -25.16 4.67 -14.22
CA ALA A 106 -26.51 4.22 -14.51
C ALA A 106 -26.58 2.68 -14.58
N PRO A 107 -27.70 2.08 -14.14
CA PRO A 107 -27.95 0.65 -14.36
C PRO A 107 -27.93 0.31 -15.85
N ILE A 108 -27.45 -0.88 -16.20
CA ILE A 108 -27.40 -1.33 -17.62
C ILE A 108 -28.76 -1.26 -18.29
N THR A 109 -29.84 -1.53 -17.57
CA THR A 109 -31.22 -1.44 -18.07
C THR A 109 -31.61 -0.04 -18.55
N VAL A 110 -31.05 1.02 -17.95
CA VAL A 110 -31.27 2.41 -18.38
C VAL A 110 -30.50 2.70 -19.66
N LEU A 111 -29.25 2.24 -19.74
CA LEU A 111 -28.42 2.37 -20.93
C LEU A 111 -29.06 1.62 -22.13
N LEU A 112 -29.53 0.40 -21.92
CA LEU A 112 -30.20 -0.39 -22.94
C LEU A 112 -31.46 0.31 -23.47
N LYS A 113 -32.27 0.88 -22.57
CA LYS A 113 -33.45 1.68 -23.01
C LYS A 113 -33.03 2.90 -23.83
N ALA A 114 -31.97 3.58 -23.40
CA ALA A 114 -31.43 4.73 -24.09
C ALA A 114 -30.93 4.39 -25.50
N LEU A 115 -30.32 3.23 -25.68
CA LEU A 115 -29.73 2.76 -26.94
C LEU A 115 -30.76 2.12 -27.91
N GLN A 116 -31.81 1.44 -27.40
CA GLN A 116 -32.75 0.64 -28.18
C GLN A 116 -33.96 1.43 -28.75
N ILE A 117 -34.17 2.66 -28.32
CA ILE A 117 -35.26 3.46 -28.86
C ILE A 117 -34.96 3.76 -30.36
N PRO A 118 -35.85 3.45 -31.29
CA PRO A 118 -35.61 3.69 -32.74
C PRO A 118 -35.21 5.15 -32.98
N ALA A 119 -34.20 5.35 -33.82
CA ALA A 119 -33.88 6.68 -34.33
C ALA A 119 -35.13 7.23 -35.06
N GLY A 120 -35.76 8.26 -34.55
CA GLY A 120 -37.03 8.76 -35.05
C GLY A 120 -38.20 8.72 -34.06
N GLY A 121 -38.05 8.04 -32.91
CA GLY A 121 -39.02 8.08 -31.80
C GLY A 121 -39.05 9.39 -31.04
N ARG A 122 -38.18 10.34 -31.37
CA ARG A 122 -38.13 11.68 -30.74
C ARG A 122 -38.99 12.65 -31.58
N THR A 123 -39.97 13.23 -30.96
CA THR A 123 -40.90 14.16 -31.58
C THR A 123 -40.33 15.54 -31.94
N SER A 124 -39.05 15.80 -31.67
CA SER A 124 -38.39 17.06 -32.00
C SER A 124 -36.87 16.93 -32.14
N ARG A 125 -36.41 16.38 -33.27
CA ARG A 125 -35.08 16.78 -33.78
C ARG A 125 -35.21 18.21 -34.31
N PRO A 126 -34.28 19.13 -34.00
CA PRO A 126 -34.28 20.44 -34.61
C PRO A 126 -34.23 20.27 -36.12
N SER A 127 -35.22 20.84 -36.86
CA SER A 127 -35.29 20.74 -38.33
C SER A 127 -34.14 21.51 -39.01
N ALA A 128 -33.44 22.32 -38.30
CA ALA A 128 -32.18 22.97 -38.68
C ALA A 128 -31.20 22.90 -37.50
N LEU A 129 -29.98 22.48 -37.77
CA LEU A 129 -28.91 22.58 -36.77
C LEU A 129 -28.71 24.08 -36.47
N PRO A 130 -28.51 24.46 -35.19
CA PRO A 130 -28.17 25.82 -34.84
C PRO A 130 -26.86 26.25 -35.53
N ASP A 131 -26.72 27.54 -35.78
CA ASP A 131 -25.49 28.11 -36.31
C ASP A 131 -24.29 27.72 -35.40
N ASP A 132 -23.18 27.32 -36.02
CA ASP A 132 -21.95 26.94 -35.30
C ASP A 132 -21.55 27.97 -34.23
N ALA A 133 -21.79 29.26 -34.52
CA ALA A 133 -21.51 30.35 -33.60
C ALA A 133 -22.33 30.27 -32.29
N LEU A 134 -23.62 29.95 -32.39
CA LEU A 134 -24.51 29.84 -31.24
C LEU A 134 -24.17 28.63 -30.36
N ILE A 135 -23.80 27.51 -30.98
CA ILE A 135 -23.35 26.32 -30.27
C ILE A 135 -22.05 26.60 -29.53
N VAL A 136 -21.06 27.23 -30.16
CA VAL A 136 -19.78 27.61 -29.56
C VAL A 136 -20.01 28.55 -28.39
N GLU A 137 -20.92 29.50 -28.48
CA GLU A 137 -21.21 30.45 -27.37
C GLU A 137 -21.82 29.72 -26.16
N GLN A 138 -22.86 28.90 -26.36
CA GLN A 138 -23.51 28.15 -25.29
C GLN A 138 -22.57 27.12 -24.66
N TYR A 139 -21.80 26.43 -25.49
CA TYR A 139 -20.81 25.45 -25.05
C TYR A 139 -19.69 26.11 -24.22
N SER A 140 -19.16 27.26 -24.70
CA SER A 140 -18.13 27.98 -23.95
C SER A 140 -18.60 28.46 -22.59
N ALA A 141 -19.85 28.94 -22.50
CA ALA A 141 -20.42 29.37 -21.21
C ALA A 141 -20.55 28.20 -20.21
N VAL A 142 -21.03 27.05 -20.65
CA VAL A 142 -21.12 25.83 -19.83
C VAL A 142 -19.73 25.34 -19.40
N LEU A 143 -18.75 25.36 -20.31
CA LEU A 143 -17.39 24.94 -20.02
C LEU A 143 -16.71 25.86 -19.00
N VAL A 144 -16.85 27.18 -19.16
CA VAL A 144 -16.30 28.18 -18.22
C VAL A 144 -16.88 27.95 -16.82
N ALA A 145 -18.20 27.86 -16.69
CA ALA A 145 -18.84 27.61 -15.40
C ALA A 145 -18.30 26.34 -14.70
N LYS A 146 -18.12 25.26 -15.46
CA LYS A 146 -17.55 24.02 -14.90
C LYS A 146 -16.09 24.09 -14.55
N LEU A 147 -15.30 24.83 -15.31
CA LEU A 147 -13.90 25.08 -14.98
C LEU A 147 -13.78 25.89 -13.68
N GLU A 148 -14.67 26.85 -13.46
CA GLU A 148 -14.75 27.62 -12.21
C GLU A 148 -15.13 26.74 -11.02
N ASP A 149 -16.15 25.88 -11.16
CA ASP A 149 -16.55 24.92 -10.13
C ASP A 149 -15.41 23.95 -9.80
N LYS A 150 -14.77 23.37 -10.82
CA LYS A 150 -13.62 22.46 -10.62
C LYS A 150 -12.41 23.15 -10.01
N ASN A 151 -12.16 24.39 -10.38
CA ASN A 151 -11.08 25.18 -9.77
C ASN A 151 -11.38 25.42 -8.28
N THR A 152 -12.61 25.71 -7.94
CA THR A 152 -13.04 25.88 -6.54
C THR A 152 -12.87 24.58 -5.74
N ASP A 153 -13.33 23.44 -6.28
CA ASP A 153 -13.16 22.13 -5.66
C ASP A 153 -11.67 21.78 -5.42
N LEU A 154 -10.83 22.05 -6.44
CA LEU A 154 -9.39 21.82 -6.34
C LEU A 154 -8.73 22.72 -5.29
N GLN A 155 -9.14 23.99 -5.20
CA GLN A 155 -8.64 24.90 -4.17
C GLN A 155 -9.00 24.42 -2.76
N HIS A 156 -10.24 23.97 -2.53
CA HIS A 156 -10.64 23.39 -1.26
C HIS A 156 -9.84 22.13 -0.90
N ALA A 157 -9.70 21.19 -1.84
CA ALA A 157 -8.91 19.98 -1.62
C ALA A 157 -7.43 20.28 -1.33
N LEU A 158 -6.88 21.29 -2.00
CA LEU A 158 -5.51 21.74 -1.76
C LEU A 158 -5.33 22.35 -0.37
N GLU A 159 -6.29 23.14 0.08
CA GLU A 159 -6.27 23.73 1.42
C GLU A 159 -6.37 22.67 2.52
N GLU A 160 -7.26 21.69 2.36
CA GLU A 160 -7.37 20.54 3.27
C GLU A 160 -6.07 19.74 3.34
N THR A 161 -5.48 19.44 2.18
CA THR A 161 -4.20 18.72 2.11
C THR A 161 -3.08 19.50 2.79
N ARG A 162 -3.01 20.82 2.58
CA ARG A 162 -2.03 21.69 3.24
C ARG A 162 -2.23 21.75 4.75
N ARG A 163 -3.47 21.73 5.21
CA ARG A 163 -3.79 21.70 6.65
C ARG A 163 -3.34 20.40 7.30
N ALA A 164 -3.71 19.27 6.70
CA ALA A 164 -3.27 17.95 7.15
C ALA A 164 -1.75 17.80 7.16
N HIS A 165 -1.08 18.32 6.14
CA HIS A 165 0.38 18.29 6.06
C HIS A 165 1.05 19.08 7.19
N ARG A 166 0.53 20.26 7.53
CA ARG A 166 1.04 21.06 8.68
C ARG A 166 0.86 20.31 10.00
N GLU A 167 -0.30 19.72 10.21
CA GLU A 167 -0.59 18.94 11.43
C GLU A 167 0.37 17.74 11.57
N ILE A 168 0.62 17.02 10.48
CA ILE A 168 1.60 15.92 10.44
C ILE A 168 3.02 16.43 10.78
N GLN A 169 3.41 17.59 10.26
CA GLN A 169 4.71 18.18 10.57
C GLN A 169 4.84 18.53 12.06
N GLU A 170 3.83 19.14 12.65
CA GLU A 170 3.80 19.47 14.08
C GLU A 170 3.89 18.22 14.96
N LEU A 171 3.11 17.18 14.62
CA LEU A 171 3.16 15.89 15.31
C LEU A 171 4.52 15.21 15.20
N ASN A 172 5.16 15.25 14.05
CA ASN A 172 6.49 14.68 13.84
C ASN A 172 7.55 15.39 14.71
N VAL A 173 7.51 16.73 14.79
CA VAL A 173 8.41 17.49 15.66
C VAL A 173 8.20 17.12 17.14
N ASP A 174 6.95 17.01 17.59
CA ASP A 174 6.65 16.61 18.98
C ASP A 174 7.08 15.15 19.24
N LEU A 175 6.86 14.24 18.31
CA LEU A 175 7.29 12.86 18.40
C LEU A 175 8.82 12.75 18.48
N ASP A 176 9.55 13.46 17.65
CA ASP A 176 11.02 13.49 17.68
C ASP A 176 11.55 13.99 19.03
N ARG A 177 10.91 15.02 19.59
CA ARG A 177 11.23 15.52 20.93
C ARG A 177 11.01 14.43 21.99
N ARG A 178 9.86 13.77 22.01
CA ARG A 178 9.54 12.69 22.96
C ARG A 178 10.47 11.49 22.82
N VAL A 179 10.81 11.12 21.57
CA VAL A 179 11.77 10.03 21.33
C VAL A 179 13.14 10.35 21.91
N ARG A 180 13.64 11.58 21.72
CA ARG A 180 14.92 12.01 22.32
C ARG A 180 14.89 12.00 23.84
N GLU A 181 13.83 12.55 24.45
CA GLU A 181 13.64 12.56 25.90
C GLU A 181 13.64 11.13 26.48
N ARG A 182 12.83 10.24 25.89
CA ARG A 182 12.74 8.85 26.31
C ARG A 182 14.04 8.07 26.10
N THR A 183 14.73 8.34 25.00
CA THR A 183 16.03 7.69 24.75
C THR A 183 17.08 8.12 25.79
N ALA A 184 17.11 9.40 26.17
CA ALA A 184 17.99 9.89 27.21
C ALA A 184 17.65 9.27 28.57
N GLU A 185 16.37 9.24 28.98
CA GLU A 185 15.91 8.58 30.21
C GLU A 185 16.32 7.11 30.26
N LEU A 186 16.06 6.36 29.17
CA LEU A 186 16.42 4.95 29.08
C LEU A 186 17.93 4.71 29.13
N THR A 187 18.72 5.59 28.52
CA THR A 187 20.18 5.49 28.54
C THR A 187 20.71 5.68 29.97
N THR A 188 20.18 6.65 30.70
CA THR A 188 20.53 6.92 32.10
C THR A 188 20.14 5.74 32.98
N ALA A 189 18.88 5.28 32.91
CA ALA A 189 18.41 4.14 33.71
C ALA A 189 19.20 2.84 33.42
N ASN A 190 19.54 2.60 32.15
CA ASN A 190 20.37 1.44 31.79
C ASN A 190 21.80 1.54 32.32
N GLY A 191 22.35 2.76 32.38
CA GLY A 191 23.65 3.02 33.03
C GLY A 191 23.62 2.72 34.54
N GLU A 192 22.60 3.23 35.23
CA GLU A 192 22.40 2.98 36.69
C GLU A 192 22.19 1.48 36.97
N LEU A 193 21.38 0.80 36.17
CA LEU A 193 21.14 -0.63 36.32
C LEU A 193 22.43 -1.44 36.11
N LYS A 194 23.24 -1.10 35.09
CA LYS A 194 24.54 -1.75 34.86
C LYS A 194 25.52 -1.55 36.03
N ALA A 195 25.54 -0.34 36.57
CA ALA A 195 26.37 -0.04 37.75
C ALA A 195 25.93 -0.86 38.97
N ALA A 196 24.65 -0.91 39.27
CA ALA A 196 24.08 -1.72 40.35
C ALA A 196 24.37 -3.22 40.17
N LEU A 197 24.23 -3.75 38.95
CA LEU A 197 24.54 -5.13 38.62
C LEU A 197 26.06 -5.44 38.83
N ALA A 198 26.92 -4.51 38.50
CA ALA A 198 28.37 -4.67 38.72
C ALA A 198 28.70 -4.71 40.22
N GLU A 199 28.05 -3.87 41.04
CA GLU A 199 28.22 -3.85 42.50
C GLU A 199 27.73 -5.17 43.12
N VAL A 200 26.56 -5.69 42.69
CA VAL A 200 26.06 -7.01 43.16
C VAL A 200 27.02 -8.13 42.78
N LYS A 201 27.61 -8.11 41.57
CA LYS A 201 28.63 -9.11 41.20
C LYS A 201 29.86 -9.07 42.10
N GLN A 202 30.38 -7.87 42.43
CA GLN A 202 31.54 -7.75 43.35
C GLN A 202 31.24 -8.33 44.72
N LEU A 203 30.05 -8.19 45.27
CA LEU A 203 29.65 -8.75 46.56
C LEU A 203 29.51 -10.28 46.53
N ASN A 204 29.23 -10.87 45.38
CA ASN A 204 29.10 -12.33 45.22
C ASN A 204 30.42 -13.05 44.87
N GLU A 205 31.56 -12.32 44.70
CA GLU A 205 32.85 -12.93 44.38
C GLU A 205 33.52 -13.57 45.59
N LEU A 206 33.05 -13.33 46.84
CA LEU A 206 33.58 -13.96 48.05
C LEU A 206 32.85 -15.29 48.30
N LEU A 207 33.48 -16.40 47.87
CA LEU A 207 32.97 -17.73 48.18
C LEU A 207 33.27 -18.06 49.65
N PRO A 208 32.25 -18.33 50.48
CA PRO A 208 32.44 -18.71 51.88
C PRO A 208 33.05 -20.13 51.96
N VAL A 209 34.33 -20.21 52.32
CA VAL A 209 35.08 -21.47 52.43
C VAL A 209 35.26 -21.82 53.86
N CYS A 210 35.00 -23.08 54.27
CA CYS A 210 35.23 -23.57 55.57
C CYS A 210 36.77 -23.59 55.91
N SER A 211 37.16 -22.94 56.98
CA SER A 211 38.60 -22.87 57.41
C SER A 211 39.18 -24.24 57.74
N TYR A 212 38.39 -25.21 58.12
CA TYR A 212 38.83 -26.55 58.49
C TYR A 212 38.83 -27.57 57.36
N CYS A 213 37.67 -27.74 56.69
CA CYS A 213 37.53 -28.79 55.68
C CYS A 213 37.57 -28.28 54.23
N ARG A 214 37.75 -26.96 53.99
CA ARG A 214 37.85 -26.33 52.67
C ARG A 214 36.66 -26.48 51.78
N ARG A 215 35.50 -26.93 52.28
CA ARG A 215 34.26 -26.95 51.53
C ARG A 215 33.73 -25.53 51.28
N ILE A 216 33.08 -25.34 50.18
CA ILE A 216 32.40 -24.08 49.80
C ILE A 216 30.95 -24.18 50.23
N ARG A 217 30.40 -23.10 50.79
CA ARG A 217 28.97 -22.99 51.08
C ARG A 217 28.27 -22.36 49.91
N ASP A 218 27.31 -23.08 49.36
CA ASP A 218 26.44 -22.57 48.26
C ASP A 218 25.35 -21.59 48.77
N ASP A 219 24.63 -20.98 47.85
CA ASP A 219 23.54 -20.03 48.16
C ASP A 219 22.37 -20.64 48.92
N LYS A 220 22.27 -21.99 48.96
CA LYS A 220 21.24 -22.74 49.70
C LYS A 220 21.74 -23.22 51.07
N ASN A 221 22.88 -22.71 51.52
CA ASN A 221 23.53 -23.09 52.76
C ASN A 221 24.05 -24.54 52.85
N TYR A 222 24.23 -25.24 51.74
CA TYR A 222 24.86 -26.55 51.70
C TYR A 222 26.38 -26.42 51.53
N TRP A 223 27.12 -27.27 52.19
CA TRP A 223 28.58 -27.34 52.10
C TRP A 223 28.98 -28.41 51.09
N ASP A 224 29.56 -27.98 49.95
CA ASP A 224 30.00 -28.88 48.89
C ASP A 224 31.53 -28.85 48.71
N SER A 225 32.10 -29.86 48.05
CA SER A 225 33.52 -29.82 47.71
C SER A 225 33.76 -28.72 46.65
N VAL A 226 34.98 -28.21 46.62
CA VAL A 226 35.42 -27.18 45.69
C VAL A 226 35.18 -27.64 44.23
N GLU A 227 35.53 -28.90 43.98
CA GLU A 227 35.38 -29.52 42.67
C GLU A 227 33.91 -29.58 42.23
N HIS A 228 33.02 -30.07 43.11
CA HIS A 228 31.60 -30.14 42.84
C HIS A 228 30.95 -28.76 42.61
N TYR A 229 31.37 -27.79 43.41
CA TYR A 229 30.90 -26.41 43.28
C TYR A 229 31.29 -25.83 41.92
N ILE A 230 32.56 -25.99 41.51
CA ILE A 230 33.06 -25.46 40.25
C ILE A 230 32.38 -26.15 39.05
N VAL A 231 32.26 -27.48 39.07
CA VAL A 231 31.58 -28.22 37.98
C VAL A 231 30.12 -27.76 37.81
N ARG A 232 29.41 -27.43 38.90
CA ARG A 232 28.01 -26.95 38.83
C ARG A 232 27.86 -25.51 38.40
N HIS A 233 28.86 -24.67 38.65
CA HIS A 233 28.77 -23.22 38.40
C HIS A 233 29.65 -22.76 37.22
N THR A 234 30.44 -23.65 36.63
CA THR A 234 31.25 -23.39 35.45
C THR A 234 31.18 -24.55 34.46
N ASN A 235 31.70 -24.38 33.26
CA ASN A 235 31.83 -25.45 32.27
C ASN A 235 33.17 -26.23 32.43
N SER A 236 33.80 -26.17 33.59
CA SER A 236 35.10 -26.79 33.85
C SER A 236 34.95 -28.18 34.46
N ASN A 237 35.72 -29.14 33.97
CA ASN A 237 35.83 -30.49 34.54
C ASN A 237 37.17 -30.67 35.19
N PHE A 238 37.24 -31.48 36.23
CA PHE A 238 38.50 -31.81 36.92
C PHE A 238 39.03 -33.16 36.47
N SER A 239 40.32 -33.23 36.18
CA SER A 239 41.07 -34.46 36.09
C SER A 239 41.82 -34.69 37.36
N HIS A 240 41.88 -35.91 37.85
CA HIS A 240 42.61 -36.25 39.09
C HIS A 240 44.01 -36.75 38.75
N GLY A 241 44.97 -36.11 39.36
CA GLY A 241 46.37 -36.49 39.27
C GLY A 241 47.07 -36.39 40.67
N ILE A 242 48.23 -36.92 40.77
CA ILE A 242 49.05 -36.84 41.99
C ILE A 242 50.23 -35.93 41.68
N CYS A 243 50.40 -34.83 42.41
CA CYS A 243 51.54 -33.95 42.21
C CYS A 243 52.83 -34.63 42.68
N PRO A 244 54.00 -34.23 42.14
CA PRO A 244 55.26 -34.87 42.47
C PRO A 244 55.52 -34.92 43.98
N GLU A 245 55.23 -33.84 44.69
CA GLU A 245 55.45 -33.79 46.16
C GLU A 245 54.57 -34.79 46.94
N CYS A 246 53.28 -34.91 46.55
CA CYS A 246 52.36 -35.90 47.12
C CYS A 246 52.73 -37.31 46.71
N TYR A 247 53.25 -37.52 45.51
CA TYR A 247 53.75 -38.82 45.08
C TYR A 247 54.92 -39.28 45.92
N GLU A 248 55.89 -38.44 46.10
CA GLU A 248 57.06 -38.74 46.97
C GLU A 248 56.67 -38.98 48.42
N LYS A 249 55.83 -38.15 49.00
CA LYS A 249 55.45 -38.17 50.39
C LYS A 249 54.52 -39.31 50.80
N HIS A 250 53.58 -39.68 49.88
CA HIS A 250 52.55 -40.64 50.24
C HIS A 250 52.58 -41.91 49.39
N VAL A 251 52.92 -41.84 48.12
CA VAL A 251 52.85 -42.98 47.21
C VAL A 251 54.10 -43.85 47.28
N ILE A 252 55.30 -43.22 47.32
CA ILE A 252 56.55 -43.95 47.41
C ILE A 252 56.66 -44.75 48.70
N PRO A 253 56.32 -44.24 49.87
CA PRO A 253 56.34 -45.02 51.17
C PRO A 253 55.38 -46.21 51.09
N MET A 254 54.14 -45.98 50.52
CA MET A 254 53.15 -47.01 50.41
C MET A 254 53.54 -48.14 49.43
N LEU A 255 54.22 -47.80 48.32
CA LEU A 255 54.80 -48.78 47.39
C LEU A 255 55.95 -49.58 48.04
N LYS A 256 56.70 -48.95 48.87
CA LYS A 256 57.81 -49.66 49.65
C LYS A 256 57.26 -50.67 50.65
N GLU A 257 56.15 -50.35 51.32
CA GLU A 257 55.49 -51.27 52.25
C GLU A 257 54.84 -52.47 51.51
N LEU A 258 54.42 -52.27 50.23
CA LEU A 258 53.78 -53.32 49.42
C LEU A 258 54.78 -54.16 48.62
N ASP A 259 56.10 -53.94 48.76
CA ASP A 259 57.23 -54.60 48.04
C ASP A 259 57.06 -54.49 46.48
N VAL A 260 56.42 -53.45 45.99
CA VAL A 260 56.20 -53.16 44.57
C VAL A 260 57.28 -52.17 44.10
N LYS A 261 58.16 -52.61 43.21
CA LYS A 261 59.13 -51.67 42.59
C LYS A 261 58.36 -50.66 41.72
N PRO A 262 58.64 -49.35 41.90
CA PRO A 262 58.03 -48.35 41.05
C PRO A 262 58.46 -48.57 39.59
N THR A 263 57.54 -48.97 38.76
CA THR A 263 57.78 -49.04 37.32
C THR A 263 57.62 -47.62 36.72
N GLY A 264 58.80 -47.06 36.45
CA GLY A 264 58.96 -46.07 35.37
C GLY A 264 58.29 -44.73 35.45
N GLY A 265 59.09 -43.69 35.47
CA GLY A 265 58.91 -42.53 34.61
C GLY A 265 58.08 -41.36 35.13
N ALA A 266 58.80 -40.43 35.71
CA ALA A 266 58.32 -39.04 35.89
C ALA A 266 58.34 -38.19 34.58
N ASP A 267 58.21 -38.83 33.44
CA ASP A 267 58.29 -38.16 32.14
C ASP A 267 56.95 -38.36 31.36
N GLY A 268 56.03 -37.43 31.59
CA GLY A 268 54.84 -37.45 30.76
C GLY A 268 53.60 -36.73 31.33
N ILE A 269 53.71 -35.51 31.80
CA ILE A 269 52.56 -34.56 31.83
C ILE A 269 53.08 -33.14 31.56
N ALA A 270 53.37 -32.90 30.27
CA ALA A 270 53.37 -31.54 29.70
C ALA A 270 52.71 -31.64 28.32
N SER A 271 51.40 -31.38 28.26
CA SER A 271 50.66 -30.85 27.10
C SER A 271 49.28 -30.46 27.55
#